data_77ee2b22d776779e4da0a7f7ac73db98
#
_entry.id   77ee2b22d776779e4da0a7f7ac73db98
#
_cell.length_a   1.000
_cell.length_b   1.000
_cell.length_c   1.000
_cell.angle_alpha   90.00
_cell.angle_beta   90.00
_cell.angle_gamma   90.00
#
_symmetry.space_group_name_H-M   'P 1'
#
loop_
_entity.id
_entity.type
_entity.pdbx_description
1 polymer ?
#
loop_
_entity_poly.entity_id
_entity_poly.type
_entity_poly.pdbx_seq_one_letter_code
_entity_poly.pdbx_strand_id
1 'polypeptide(L)'
;AAQAAGATDVEWHDAKRKRHLKIRFRFPATAPPWPLIIYSPGLGSGADNGSPWCNHWRDHGMMVATITHPETADDIWDVSNGTLHAQLTRALDGGQLGKRVKDCRFVIDQGLGRVEFARLIDPARIAAAGHSYGALTVQALSGQYRGSVPQFHEPRIRAAIALSPGAVSA
;
A
#
# COMPACT_ATOMS: atom_id res chain seq x y z
N ALA A 1 -11.31 24.42 11.64
CA ALA A 1 -11.98 24.45 10.35
C ALA A 1 -11.81 23.06 9.70
N ALA A 2 -12.89 22.46 9.21
CA ALA A 2 -12.82 21.22 8.44
C ALA A 2 -12.01 21.52 7.16
N GLN A 3 -11.03 20.67 6.88
CA GLN A 3 -10.27 20.75 5.64
C GLN A 3 -11.13 20.18 4.51
N ALA A 4 -11.10 20.79 3.32
CA ALA A 4 -11.81 20.23 2.18
C ALA A 4 -11.25 18.83 1.86
N ALA A 5 -12.14 17.89 1.52
CA ALA A 5 -11.71 16.57 1.04
C ALA A 5 -10.81 16.76 -0.19
N GLY A 6 -9.67 16.08 -0.21
CA GLY A 6 -8.69 16.28 -1.26
C GLY A 6 -7.78 15.07 -1.46
N ALA A 7 -6.92 15.17 -2.47
CA ALA A 7 -5.85 14.22 -2.70
C ALA A 7 -4.55 14.97 -3.01
N THR A 8 -3.43 14.38 -2.59
CA THR A 8 -2.10 14.92 -2.85
C THR A 8 -1.18 13.77 -3.21
N ASP A 9 -0.43 13.93 -4.28
CA ASP A 9 0.62 13.00 -4.67
C ASP A 9 1.94 13.46 -4.10
N VAL A 10 2.66 12.55 -3.47
CA VAL A 10 4.00 12.77 -2.94
C VAL A 10 4.95 11.68 -3.45
N GLU A 11 6.22 12.03 -3.52
CA GLU A 11 7.28 11.07 -3.79
C GLU A 11 8.24 11.03 -2.59
N TRP A 12 8.40 9.85 -2.00
CA TRP A 12 9.29 9.64 -0.87
C TRP A 12 10.45 8.72 -1.26
N HIS A 13 11.65 9.14 -0.91
CA HIS A 13 12.86 8.40 -1.18
C HIS A 13 13.30 7.60 0.05
N ASP A 14 13.29 6.27 -0.07
CA ASP A 14 13.92 5.36 0.88
C ASP A 14 15.40 5.21 0.49
N ALA A 15 16.25 6.04 1.09
CA ALA A 15 17.68 6.06 0.80
C ALA A 15 18.35 4.72 1.14
N LYS A 16 17.91 4.04 2.20
CA LYS A 16 18.46 2.75 2.64
C LYS A 16 18.25 1.66 1.61
N ARG A 17 17.10 1.64 0.94
CA ARG A 17 16.75 0.66 -0.09
C ARG A 17 16.92 1.18 -1.52
N LYS A 18 17.32 2.45 -1.68
CA LYS A 18 17.45 3.16 -2.96
C LYS A 18 16.16 3.07 -3.78
N ARG A 19 15.00 3.36 -3.13
CA ARG A 19 13.68 3.25 -3.74
C ARG A 19 12.96 4.59 -3.70
N HIS A 20 12.32 4.93 -4.80
CA HIS A 20 11.41 6.06 -4.89
C HIS A 20 9.98 5.52 -4.89
N LEU A 21 9.19 5.97 -3.93
CA LEU A 21 7.79 5.54 -3.78
C LEU A 21 6.89 6.73 -4.08
N LYS A 22 6.01 6.56 -5.04
CA LYS A 22 4.92 7.51 -5.29
C LYS A 22 3.72 7.09 -4.45
N ILE A 23 3.21 8.01 -3.65
CA ILE A 23 2.10 7.78 -2.75
C ILE A 23 1.03 8.83 -3.03
N ARG A 24 -0.20 8.38 -3.24
CA ARG A 24 -1.36 9.26 -3.24
C ARG A 24 -2.05 9.23 -1.90
N PHE A 25 -2.01 10.34 -1.19
CA PHE A 25 -2.80 10.55 0.01
C PHE A 25 -4.17 11.13 -0.34
N ARG A 26 -5.22 10.53 0.23
CA ARG A 26 -6.59 11.05 0.17
C ARG A 26 -7.00 11.45 1.58
N PHE A 27 -7.44 12.69 1.72
CA PHE A 27 -7.75 13.32 3.00
C PHE A 27 -9.26 13.47 3.17
N PRO A 28 -9.83 13.03 4.34
CA PRO A 28 -11.23 13.27 4.66
C PRO A 28 -11.55 14.76 4.81
N ALA A 29 -12.85 15.09 4.72
CA ALA A 29 -13.35 16.43 5.03
C ALA A 29 -13.52 16.68 6.54
N THR A 30 -13.43 15.63 7.36
CA THR A 30 -13.53 15.70 8.83
C THR A 30 -12.25 16.27 9.44
N ALA A 31 -12.28 16.61 10.74
CA ALA A 31 -11.07 17.04 11.45
C ALA A 31 -10.15 15.85 11.78
N PRO A 32 -8.80 16.01 11.68
CA PRO A 32 -7.85 14.99 12.13
C PRO A 32 -7.79 14.92 13.68
N PRO A 33 -7.16 13.89 14.28
CA PRO A 33 -6.42 12.81 13.62
C PRO A 33 -7.33 11.73 13.04
N TRP A 34 -6.96 11.22 11.86
CA TRP A 34 -7.73 10.23 11.13
C TRP A 34 -7.14 8.82 11.26
N PRO A 35 -7.98 7.76 11.22
CA PRO A 35 -7.50 6.43 10.90
C PRO A 35 -6.76 6.45 9.56
N LEU A 36 -5.66 5.70 9.46
CA LEU A 36 -4.89 5.56 8.23
C LEU A 36 -5.14 4.20 7.59
N ILE A 37 -5.48 4.18 6.31
CA ILE A 37 -5.49 2.98 5.49
C ILE A 37 -4.31 3.02 4.52
N ILE A 38 -3.42 2.06 4.62
CA ILE A 38 -2.41 1.79 3.59
C ILE A 38 -3.04 0.91 2.52
N TYR A 39 -3.13 1.42 1.30
CA TYR A 39 -3.68 0.67 0.18
C TYR A 39 -2.57 0.21 -0.77
N SER A 40 -2.48 -1.11 -0.95
CA SER A 40 -1.56 -1.77 -1.89
C SER A 40 -2.33 -2.23 -3.11
N PRO A 41 -2.09 -1.65 -4.30
CA PRO A 41 -2.80 -2.00 -5.53
C PRO A 41 -2.34 -3.35 -6.10
N GLY A 42 -3.09 -3.84 -7.08
CA GLY A 42 -2.74 -5.04 -7.84
C GLY A 42 -1.46 -4.88 -8.65
N LEU A 43 -1.11 -5.96 -9.33
CA LEU A 43 0.00 -5.98 -10.27
C LEU A 43 -0.32 -5.09 -11.48
N GLY A 44 0.65 -4.33 -11.97
CA GLY A 44 0.47 -3.41 -13.09
C GLY A 44 -0.45 -2.23 -12.80
N SER A 45 -0.49 -1.79 -11.54
CA SER A 45 -1.43 -0.76 -11.12
C SER A 45 -0.73 0.31 -10.27
N GLY A 46 -1.11 1.55 -10.51
CA GLY A 46 -0.64 2.73 -9.77
C GLY A 46 -1.68 3.33 -8.83
N ALA A 47 -1.55 4.62 -8.57
CA ALA A 47 -2.32 5.36 -7.57
C ALA A 47 -3.83 5.46 -7.84
N ASP A 48 -4.27 5.23 -9.08
CA ASP A 48 -5.69 5.27 -9.47
C ASP A 48 -6.41 3.92 -9.27
N ASN A 49 -5.66 2.84 -9.11
CA ASN A 49 -6.23 1.54 -8.82
C ASN A 49 -6.94 1.54 -7.46
N GLY A 50 -8.15 0.99 -7.42
CA GLY A 50 -8.94 0.96 -6.20
C GLY A 50 -9.57 2.29 -5.80
N SER A 51 -9.57 3.30 -6.69
CA SER A 51 -10.15 4.62 -6.40
C SER A 51 -11.58 4.58 -5.87
N PRO A 52 -12.51 3.72 -6.32
CA PRO A 52 -13.83 3.64 -5.73
C PRO A 52 -13.80 3.31 -4.23
N TRP A 53 -13.03 2.32 -3.82
CA TRP A 53 -12.88 1.94 -2.40
C TRP A 53 -12.15 3.02 -1.62
N CYS A 54 -11.03 3.50 -2.15
CA CYS A 54 -10.22 4.53 -1.50
C CYS A 54 -10.99 5.83 -1.29
N ASN A 55 -11.80 6.24 -2.26
CA ASN A 55 -12.67 7.41 -2.13
C ASN A 55 -13.79 7.17 -1.12
N HIS A 56 -14.41 5.97 -1.14
CA HIS A 56 -15.42 5.61 -0.15
C HIS A 56 -14.86 5.71 1.28
N TRP A 57 -13.70 5.14 1.55
CA TRP A 57 -13.08 5.22 2.88
C TRP A 57 -12.74 6.66 3.27
N ARG A 58 -12.18 7.46 2.34
CA ARG A 58 -11.94 8.89 2.58
C ARG A 58 -13.23 9.62 2.96
N ASP A 59 -14.31 9.38 2.24
CA ASP A 59 -15.61 10.04 2.47
C ASP A 59 -16.24 9.61 3.80
N HIS A 60 -15.79 8.49 4.37
CA HIS A 60 -16.16 8.00 5.69
C HIS A 60 -15.13 8.32 6.79
N GLY A 61 -14.30 9.32 6.59
CA GLY A 61 -13.43 9.88 7.62
C GLY A 61 -12.10 9.16 7.81
N MET A 62 -11.65 8.37 6.82
CA MET A 62 -10.38 7.67 6.88
C MET A 62 -9.38 8.26 5.88
N MET A 63 -8.18 8.58 6.34
CA MET A 63 -7.07 8.95 5.47
C MET A 63 -6.58 7.70 4.72
N VAL A 64 -6.38 7.80 3.41
CA VAL A 64 -5.92 6.67 2.59
C VAL A 64 -4.61 7.00 1.91
N ALA A 65 -3.61 6.13 2.05
CA ALA A 65 -2.32 6.20 1.36
C ALA A 65 -2.22 5.08 0.33
N THR A 66 -2.43 5.38 -0.95
CA THR A 66 -2.24 4.42 -2.05
C THR A 66 -0.78 4.44 -2.49
N ILE A 67 -0.11 3.30 -2.45
CA ILE A 67 1.31 3.16 -2.79
C ILE A 67 1.44 2.65 -4.23
N THR A 68 2.17 3.36 -5.07
CA THR A 68 2.65 2.82 -6.34
C THR A 68 3.97 2.10 -6.08
N HIS A 69 3.93 0.78 -6.12
CA HIS A 69 5.14 -0.03 -5.91
C HIS A 69 5.97 -0.07 -7.18
N PRO A 70 7.24 0.38 -7.16
CA PRO A 70 8.15 0.17 -8.29
C PRO A 70 8.21 -1.31 -8.70
N GLU A 71 8.62 -1.61 -9.90
CA GLU A 71 8.77 -2.96 -10.50
C GLU A 71 7.44 -3.74 -10.66
N THR A 72 6.35 -3.25 -10.09
CA THR A 72 5.03 -3.91 -10.20
C THR A 72 3.92 -2.94 -10.60
N ALA A 73 4.30 -1.75 -11.09
CA ALA A 73 3.41 -0.72 -11.61
C ALA A 73 3.17 -0.90 -13.13
N ASP A 74 2.81 0.16 -13.81
CA ASP A 74 2.30 0.12 -15.19
C ASP A 74 3.30 -0.45 -16.23
N ASP A 75 4.58 -0.38 -15.96
CA ASP A 75 5.66 -0.87 -16.83
C ASP A 75 5.68 -2.40 -17.02
N ILE A 76 5.00 -3.16 -16.18
CA ILE A 76 4.88 -4.61 -16.37
C ILE A 76 4.09 -5.00 -17.63
N TRP A 77 3.30 -4.07 -18.17
CA TRP A 77 2.53 -4.29 -19.39
C TRP A 77 3.33 -3.97 -20.65
N ASP A 78 4.51 -3.37 -20.52
CA ASP A 78 5.43 -3.15 -21.63
C ASP A 78 6.15 -4.45 -22.01
N VAL A 79 5.62 -5.14 -23.02
CA VAL A 79 6.15 -6.41 -23.52
C VAL A 79 7.39 -6.23 -24.43
N SER A 80 7.89 -5.02 -24.63
CA SER A 80 9.09 -4.77 -25.45
C SER A 80 10.34 -5.49 -24.90
N ASN A 81 10.38 -5.78 -23.59
CA ASN A 81 11.47 -6.42 -22.88
C ASN A 81 11.21 -7.90 -22.51
N GLY A 82 10.33 -8.58 -23.24
CA GLY A 82 10.05 -10.00 -23.01
C GLY A 82 8.58 -10.35 -23.10
N THR A 83 8.25 -11.62 -22.86
CA THR A 83 6.85 -12.04 -22.87
C THR A 83 6.12 -11.61 -21.61
N LEU A 84 4.82 -11.32 -21.70
CA LEU A 84 3.98 -11.02 -20.55
C LEU A 84 4.11 -12.08 -19.45
N HIS A 85 4.20 -13.37 -19.83
CA HIS A 85 4.39 -14.47 -18.87
C HIS A 85 5.70 -14.32 -18.07
N ALA A 86 6.82 -14.00 -18.73
CA ALA A 86 8.10 -13.81 -18.04
C ALA A 86 8.09 -12.59 -17.12
N GLN A 87 7.39 -11.53 -17.48
CA GLN A 87 7.24 -10.34 -16.66
C GLN A 87 6.36 -10.62 -15.43
N LEU A 88 5.23 -11.30 -15.61
CA LEU A 88 4.37 -11.73 -14.51
C LEU A 88 5.10 -12.66 -13.54
N THR A 89 5.86 -13.63 -14.05
CA THR A 89 6.66 -14.54 -13.22
C THR A 89 7.67 -13.77 -12.37
N ARG A 90 8.38 -12.81 -12.95
CA ARG A 90 9.33 -11.95 -12.21
C ARG A 90 8.63 -11.06 -11.18
N ALA A 91 7.47 -10.50 -11.54
CA ALA A 91 6.71 -9.63 -10.64
C ALA A 91 6.06 -10.41 -9.47
N LEU A 92 5.83 -11.70 -9.63
CA LEU A 92 5.29 -12.59 -8.58
C LEU A 92 6.38 -13.30 -7.77
N ASP A 93 7.65 -13.07 -8.07
CA ASP A 93 8.76 -13.60 -7.30
C ASP A 93 8.64 -13.21 -5.80
N GLY A 94 8.93 -14.15 -4.91
CA GLY A 94 8.84 -13.95 -3.45
C GLY A 94 9.64 -12.74 -2.93
N GLY A 95 10.70 -12.34 -3.64
CA GLY A 95 11.44 -11.13 -3.38
C GLY A 95 10.61 -9.85 -3.57
N GLN A 96 9.68 -9.84 -4.53
CA GLN A 96 8.82 -8.67 -4.79
C GLN A 96 7.78 -8.49 -3.68
N LEU A 97 7.20 -9.56 -3.17
CA LEU A 97 6.30 -9.48 -2.01
C LEU A 97 7.01 -8.84 -0.81
N GLY A 98 8.24 -9.26 -0.53
CA GLY A 98 9.06 -8.68 0.53
C GLY A 98 9.36 -7.18 0.33
N LYS A 99 9.58 -6.75 -0.92
CA LYS A 99 9.75 -5.33 -1.25
C LYS A 99 8.47 -4.54 -0.97
N ARG A 100 7.30 -5.04 -1.40
CA ARG A 100 6.00 -4.40 -1.19
C ARG A 100 5.66 -4.27 0.30
N VAL A 101 5.90 -5.30 1.10
CA VAL A 101 5.75 -5.24 2.57
C VAL A 101 6.63 -4.13 3.17
N LYS A 102 7.89 -4.07 2.75
CA LYS A 102 8.82 -3.01 3.22
C LYS A 102 8.40 -1.62 2.74
N ASP A 103 7.80 -1.49 1.56
CA ASP A 103 7.26 -0.22 1.07
C ASP A 103 6.10 0.25 1.97
N CYS A 104 5.17 -0.65 2.33
CA CYS A 104 4.08 -0.31 3.25
C CYS A 104 4.60 0.14 4.62
N ARG A 105 5.57 -0.58 5.18
CA ARG A 105 6.21 -0.20 6.45
C ARG A 105 6.87 1.16 6.36
N PHE A 106 7.63 1.41 5.31
CA PHE A 106 8.28 2.70 5.08
C PHE A 106 7.27 3.84 5.03
N VAL A 107 6.13 3.65 4.35
CA VAL A 107 5.07 4.68 4.29
C VAL A 107 4.46 4.92 5.66
N ILE A 108 4.24 3.88 6.48
CA ILE A 108 3.78 4.05 7.86
C ILE A 108 4.83 4.81 8.69
N ASP A 109 6.10 4.43 8.60
CA ASP A 109 7.20 5.06 9.34
C ASP A 109 7.32 6.54 8.98
N GLN A 110 7.29 6.87 7.69
CA GLN A 110 7.38 8.25 7.22
C GLN A 110 6.11 9.04 7.58
N GLY A 111 4.94 8.44 7.48
CA GLY A 111 3.68 9.10 7.86
C GLY A 111 3.66 9.47 9.35
N LEU A 112 4.14 8.59 10.21
CA LEU A 112 4.21 8.85 11.65
C LEU A 112 5.41 9.72 12.07
N GLY A 113 6.48 9.74 11.29
CA GLY A 113 7.71 10.49 11.60
C GLY A 113 7.76 11.90 11.04
N ARG A 114 7.05 12.21 9.96
CA ARG A 114 7.04 13.53 9.35
C ARG A 114 6.03 14.44 10.03
N VAL A 115 6.46 15.60 10.48
CA VAL A 115 5.63 16.56 11.25
C VAL A 115 4.33 16.91 10.53
N GLU A 116 4.36 17.09 9.22
CA GLU A 116 3.21 17.44 8.40
C GLU A 116 2.13 16.35 8.34
N PHE A 117 2.52 15.06 8.49
CA PHE A 117 1.61 13.91 8.48
C PHE A 117 1.30 13.37 9.88
N ALA A 118 2.27 13.36 10.78
CA ALA A 118 2.15 12.75 12.10
C ALA A 118 0.94 13.28 12.91
N ARG A 119 0.66 14.57 12.81
CA ARG A 119 -0.50 15.21 13.47
C ARG A 119 -1.84 14.86 12.81
N LEU A 120 -1.83 14.31 11.60
CA LEU A 120 -3.03 13.96 10.84
C LEU A 120 -3.45 12.51 11.05
N ILE A 121 -2.52 11.66 11.50
CA ILE A 121 -2.71 10.21 11.60
C ILE A 121 -2.94 9.82 13.05
N ASP A 122 -3.97 9.01 13.30
CA ASP A 122 -4.14 8.32 14.57
C ASP A 122 -3.28 7.04 14.57
N PRO A 123 -2.18 6.99 15.34
CA PRO A 123 -1.27 5.85 15.32
C PRO A 123 -1.87 4.56 15.89
N ALA A 124 -2.97 4.66 16.64
CA ALA A 124 -3.68 3.50 17.18
C ALA A 124 -4.66 2.87 16.17
N ARG A 125 -4.96 3.56 15.07
CA ARG A 125 -5.95 3.16 14.08
C ARG A 125 -5.34 3.10 12.68
N ILE A 126 -4.43 2.15 12.46
CA ILE A 126 -3.81 1.89 11.16
C ILE A 126 -4.37 0.59 10.59
N ALA A 127 -4.81 0.61 9.35
CA ALA A 127 -5.30 -0.54 8.61
C ALA A 127 -4.52 -0.73 7.30
N ALA A 128 -4.58 -1.92 6.75
CA ALA A 128 -4.09 -2.22 5.41
C ALA A 128 -5.21 -2.76 4.55
N ALA A 129 -5.25 -2.34 3.29
CA ALA A 129 -6.17 -2.86 2.29
C ALA A 129 -5.43 -3.10 0.97
N GLY A 130 -5.89 -4.03 0.16
CA GLY A 130 -5.28 -4.30 -1.13
C GLY A 130 -6.10 -5.23 -2.00
N HIS A 131 -5.86 -5.14 -3.30
CA HIS A 131 -6.56 -5.92 -4.31
C HIS A 131 -5.58 -6.83 -5.06
N SER A 132 -5.97 -8.05 -5.37
CA SER A 132 -5.19 -9.02 -6.14
C SER A 132 -3.80 -9.24 -5.50
N TYR A 133 -2.69 -8.91 -6.18
CA TYR A 133 -1.35 -9.00 -5.61
C TYR A 133 -1.18 -8.10 -4.36
N GLY A 134 -1.88 -6.97 -4.31
CA GLY A 134 -1.95 -6.14 -3.10
C GLY A 134 -2.65 -6.84 -1.94
N ALA A 135 -3.62 -7.72 -2.20
CA ALA A 135 -4.24 -8.53 -1.16
C ALA A 135 -3.24 -9.52 -0.52
N LEU A 136 -2.33 -10.13 -1.32
CA LEU A 136 -1.23 -10.94 -0.80
C LEU A 136 -0.28 -10.12 0.09
N THR A 137 0.01 -8.88 -0.31
CA THR A 137 0.81 -7.95 0.50
C THR A 137 0.15 -7.68 1.85
N VAL A 138 -1.17 -7.46 1.85
CA VAL A 138 -1.96 -7.23 3.08
C VAL A 138 -2.00 -8.47 3.96
N GLN A 139 -2.21 -9.65 3.39
CA GLN A 139 -2.16 -10.92 4.12
C GLN A 139 -0.80 -11.12 4.81
N ALA A 140 0.30 -10.84 4.10
CA ALA A 140 1.65 -10.92 4.67
C ALA A 140 1.85 -9.92 5.82
N LEU A 141 1.41 -8.67 5.66
CA LEU A 141 1.44 -7.64 6.70
C LEU A 141 0.62 -8.01 7.93
N SER A 142 -0.48 -8.76 7.75
CA SER A 142 -1.35 -9.24 8.84
C SER A 142 -0.80 -10.50 9.53
N GLY A 143 0.35 -11.02 9.11
CA GLY A 143 0.96 -12.21 9.69
C GLY A 143 0.51 -13.53 9.07
N GLN A 144 -0.33 -13.50 8.04
CA GLN A 144 -0.65 -14.68 7.26
C GLN A 144 0.52 -14.99 6.31
N TYR A 145 1.39 -15.89 6.73
CA TYR A 145 2.56 -16.28 5.95
C TYR A 145 2.63 -17.79 5.82
N ARG A 146 2.97 -18.28 4.63
CA ARG A 146 3.32 -19.70 4.40
C ARG A 146 4.82 -19.85 4.55
N GLY A 147 5.24 -20.54 5.60
CA GLY A 147 6.63 -20.79 5.93
C GLY A 147 6.99 -20.38 7.35
N SER A 148 8.23 -20.65 7.74
CA SER A 148 8.67 -20.59 9.15
C SER A 148 9.04 -19.19 9.67
N VAL A 149 8.73 -18.10 8.95
CA VAL A 149 9.21 -16.77 9.37
C VAL A 149 8.12 -15.70 9.35
N PRO A 150 7.66 -15.23 10.51
CA PRO A 150 6.70 -14.13 10.63
C PRO A 150 7.31 -12.73 10.38
N GLN A 151 8.37 -12.65 9.55
CA GLN A 151 9.11 -11.41 9.31
C GLN A 151 8.31 -10.31 8.59
N PHE A 152 7.14 -10.64 8.06
CA PHE A 152 6.29 -9.71 7.33
C PHE A 152 5.17 -9.12 8.19
N HIS A 153 4.90 -9.67 9.37
CA HIS A 153 3.88 -9.12 10.27
C HIS A 153 4.23 -7.69 10.71
N GLU A 154 3.29 -6.77 10.52
CA GLU A 154 3.37 -5.37 10.94
C GLU A 154 2.40 -5.12 12.10
N PRO A 155 2.88 -5.07 13.34
CA PRO A 155 2.00 -5.05 14.54
C PRO A 155 1.18 -3.77 14.68
N ARG A 156 1.52 -2.69 13.96
CA ARG A 156 0.74 -1.45 13.97
C ARG A 156 -0.55 -1.56 13.16
N ILE A 157 -0.67 -2.54 12.26
CA ILE A 157 -1.89 -2.79 11.50
C ILE A 157 -2.92 -3.50 12.39
N ARG A 158 -4.06 -2.87 12.59
CA ARG A 158 -5.15 -3.33 13.47
C ARG A 158 -6.33 -3.93 12.72
N ALA A 159 -6.44 -3.67 11.43
CA ALA A 159 -7.46 -4.23 10.55
C ALA A 159 -6.89 -4.44 9.15
N ALA A 160 -7.42 -5.44 8.44
CA ALA A 160 -6.95 -5.79 7.10
C ALA A 160 -8.12 -6.13 6.18
N ILE A 161 -8.05 -5.67 4.92
CA ILE A 161 -9.02 -5.98 3.88
C ILE A 161 -8.26 -6.54 2.67
N ALA A 162 -8.38 -7.83 2.42
CA ALA A 162 -7.79 -8.50 1.26
C ALA A 162 -8.88 -8.72 0.20
N LEU A 163 -8.88 -7.91 -0.86
CA LEU A 163 -9.84 -7.96 -1.95
C LEU A 163 -9.32 -8.88 -3.06
N SER A 164 -10.08 -9.91 -3.41
CA SER A 164 -9.72 -10.90 -4.44
C SER A 164 -8.29 -11.43 -4.27
N PRO A 165 -7.94 -11.99 -3.10
CA PRO A 165 -6.65 -12.63 -2.92
C PRO A 165 -6.54 -13.79 -3.91
N GLY A 166 -5.41 -13.90 -4.61
CA GLY A 166 -5.15 -15.04 -5.48
C GLY A 166 -5.27 -16.37 -4.71
N ALA A 167 -5.79 -17.40 -5.36
CA ALA A 167 -5.77 -18.73 -4.78
C ALA A 167 -4.31 -19.13 -4.55
N VAL A 168 -3.94 -19.29 -3.29
CA VAL A 168 -2.63 -19.84 -2.95
C VAL A 168 -2.79 -21.34 -2.99
N SER A 169 -2.29 -21.99 -4.06
CA SER A 169 -2.24 -23.45 -4.12
C SER A 169 -1.56 -23.99 -2.86
N ALA A 170 -2.18 -25.01 -2.32
CA ALA A 170 -1.67 -25.73 -1.15
C ALA A 170 -0.32 -26.39 -1.46
#